data_c54638fde7921c2cc0d21208ac996d6b
#
_entry.id   c54638fde7921c2cc0d21208ac996d6b
#
_cell.length_a   1.000
_cell.length_b   1.000
_cell.length_c   1.000
_cell.angle_alpha   90.00
_cell.angle_beta   90.00
_cell.angle_gamma   90.00
#
_symmetry.space_group_name_H-M   'P 1'
#
loop_
_entity.id
_entity.type
_entity.pdbx_description
1 polymer ?
#
loop_
_entity_poly.entity_id
_entity_poly.type
_entity_poly.pdbx_seq_one_letter_code
_entity_poly.pdbx_strand_id
1 'polypeptide(L)'
;PYLLPCANDFIIFGKRHQRPEGNPGENIAYVKSDFDDSEWRHLNLPHDWAIEGPFNIDYNGSTGKLPYWGIRWYRKTLELSQDDAGKQIYLDIDGAMSYASVWCNGQYVGGWPYGYASFRLDLTPYIKAGQKNVLAIRLDNPDDTSRWYPGSGIYRNVWLVKTSPVH
;
A
#
# COMPACT_ATOMS: atom_id res chain seq x y z
N PRO A 1 17.96 3.54 5.24
CA PRO A 1 16.55 3.45 4.85
C PRO A 1 16.37 4.15 3.52
N TYR A 2 15.87 3.39 2.57
CA TYR A 2 15.58 3.92 1.25
C TYR A 2 14.25 4.67 1.30
N LEU A 3 14.28 5.84 1.87
CA LEU A 3 13.21 6.81 1.65
C LEU A 3 13.57 7.50 0.33
N LEU A 4 12.82 7.21 -0.73
CA LEU A 4 12.84 8.09 -1.88
C LEU A 4 12.54 9.49 -1.36
N PRO A 5 13.35 10.51 -1.72
CA PRO A 5 13.08 11.87 -1.29
C PRO A 5 11.66 12.23 -1.74
N CYS A 6 10.79 12.52 -0.81
CA CYS A 6 9.47 13.02 -1.14
C CYS A 6 9.56 14.51 -1.47
N ALA A 7 8.60 15.03 -2.23
CA ALA A 7 8.56 16.45 -2.55
C ALA A 7 8.63 17.35 -1.31
N ASN A 8 8.20 16.81 -0.16
CA ASN A 8 8.26 17.50 1.13
C ASN A 8 9.68 17.80 1.59
N ASP A 9 10.68 17.01 1.17
CA ASP A 9 12.08 17.21 1.55
C ASP A 9 12.68 18.48 0.92
N PHE A 10 12.08 18.95 -0.16
CA PHE A 10 12.48 20.16 -0.87
C PHE A 10 11.71 21.41 -0.42
N ILE A 11 10.74 21.26 0.48
CA ILE A 11 9.96 22.38 1.00
C ILE A 11 10.71 23.00 2.19
N ILE A 12 10.62 24.33 2.32
CA ILE A 12 11.16 25.08 3.45
C ILE A 12 10.67 24.46 4.77
N PHE A 13 11.57 24.22 5.70
CA PHE A 13 11.35 23.47 6.93
C PHE A 13 10.04 23.81 7.66
N GLY A 14 9.72 25.08 7.86
CA GLY A 14 8.47 25.49 8.53
C GLY A 14 7.18 25.28 7.73
N LYS A 15 7.27 24.82 6.46
CA LYS A 15 6.12 24.55 5.59
C LYS A 15 5.98 23.08 5.22
N ARG A 16 6.85 22.23 5.73
CA ARG A 16 6.79 20.78 5.47
C ARG A 16 5.53 20.19 6.06
N HIS A 17 4.88 19.33 5.28
CA HIS A 17 3.79 18.53 5.79
C HIS A 17 4.32 17.58 6.88
N GLN A 18 3.70 17.64 8.05
CA GLN A 18 4.05 16.75 9.16
C GLN A 18 3.05 15.63 9.26
N ARG A 19 3.57 14.43 9.54
CA ARG A 19 2.72 13.29 9.83
C ARG A 19 1.86 13.61 11.06
N PRO A 20 0.54 13.36 11.02
CA PRO A 20 -0.31 13.46 12.20
C PRO A 20 0.22 12.59 13.34
N GLU A 21 0.06 13.07 14.57
CA GLU A 21 0.34 12.28 15.76
C GLU A 21 -0.60 11.06 15.85
N GLY A 22 -0.17 10.03 16.58
CA GLY A 22 -0.95 8.83 16.81
C GLY A 22 -0.81 7.77 15.71
N ASN A 23 -1.82 6.91 15.62
CA ASN A 23 -1.88 5.82 14.66
C ASN A 23 -3.03 6.07 13.65
N PRO A 24 -2.78 6.75 12.53
CA PRO A 24 -3.82 7.04 11.55
C PRO A 24 -4.56 5.77 11.12
N GLY A 25 -5.89 5.80 11.18
CA GLY A 25 -6.72 4.68 10.77
C GLY A 25 -6.91 3.58 11.83
N GLU A 26 -6.48 3.76 13.08
CA GLU A 26 -6.60 2.76 14.15
C GLU A 26 -8.05 2.30 14.42
N ASN A 27 -9.03 3.14 14.10
CA ASN A 27 -10.45 2.86 14.22
C ASN A 27 -11.03 2.11 13.01
N ILE A 28 -10.26 1.90 11.95
CA ILE A 28 -10.69 1.16 10.77
C ILE A 28 -10.55 -0.34 11.06
N ALA A 29 -11.65 -1.08 10.92
CA ALA A 29 -11.66 -2.52 11.20
C ALA A 29 -10.61 -3.29 10.37
N TYR A 30 -10.45 -2.94 9.10
CA TYR A 30 -9.58 -3.63 8.15
C TYR A 30 -8.08 -3.58 8.48
N VAL A 31 -7.64 -2.66 9.34
CA VAL A 31 -6.22 -2.58 9.74
C VAL A 31 -5.89 -3.47 10.93
N LYS A 32 -6.90 -3.93 11.67
CA LYS A 32 -6.72 -4.74 12.87
C LYS A 32 -6.19 -6.13 12.53
N SER A 33 -5.29 -6.65 13.34
CA SER A 33 -4.69 -7.97 13.09
C SER A 33 -5.69 -9.12 13.27
N ASP A 34 -6.71 -8.92 14.08
CA ASP A 34 -7.78 -9.88 14.40
C ASP A 34 -9.03 -9.73 13.51
N PHE A 35 -8.99 -8.84 12.52
CA PHE A 35 -10.09 -8.71 11.57
C PHE A 35 -10.23 -10.00 10.76
N ASP A 36 -11.45 -10.52 10.70
CA ASP A 36 -11.79 -11.69 9.90
C ASP A 36 -11.99 -11.29 8.43
N ASP A 37 -11.05 -11.71 7.60
CA ASP A 37 -11.06 -11.50 6.15
C ASP A 37 -11.36 -12.79 5.36
N SER A 38 -11.93 -13.81 6.00
CA SER A 38 -12.24 -15.12 5.40
C SER A 38 -13.19 -15.02 4.21
N GLU A 39 -14.11 -14.06 4.23
CA GLU A 39 -15.05 -13.79 3.14
C GLU A 39 -14.47 -12.91 2.02
N TRP A 40 -13.22 -12.45 2.18
CA TRP A 40 -12.61 -11.63 1.15
C TRP A 40 -12.15 -12.48 -0.02
N ARG A 41 -12.21 -11.88 -1.20
CA ARG A 41 -11.73 -12.50 -2.43
C ARG A 41 -10.22 -12.76 -2.35
N HIS A 42 -9.82 -14.01 -2.58
CA HIS A 42 -8.42 -14.37 -2.78
C HIS A 42 -7.99 -14.05 -4.21
N LEU A 43 -6.84 -13.39 -4.34
CA LEU A 43 -6.28 -13.06 -5.64
C LEU A 43 -4.75 -13.06 -5.59
N ASN A 44 -4.13 -13.14 -6.77
CA ASN A 44 -2.70 -12.97 -6.93
C ASN A 44 -2.39 -11.55 -7.40
N LEU A 45 -1.20 -11.05 -7.01
CA LEU A 45 -0.64 -9.82 -7.58
C LEU A 45 0.22 -10.15 -8.81
N PRO A 46 0.29 -9.27 -9.79
CA PRO A 46 -0.37 -7.97 -9.93
C PRO A 46 -1.89 -8.06 -10.09
N HIS A 47 -2.61 -7.03 -9.64
CA HIS A 47 -4.05 -6.97 -9.74
C HIS A 47 -4.52 -5.54 -10.06
N ASP A 48 -5.43 -5.43 -11.01
CA ASP A 48 -6.10 -4.18 -11.38
C ASP A 48 -7.61 -4.45 -11.42
N TRP A 49 -8.35 -3.86 -10.46
CA TRP A 49 -9.79 -4.13 -10.37
C TRP A 49 -10.60 -3.53 -11.51
N ALA A 50 -10.08 -2.49 -12.17
CA ALA A 50 -10.85 -1.82 -13.21
C ALA A 50 -10.93 -2.63 -14.49
N ILE A 51 -9.86 -3.36 -14.86
CA ILE A 51 -9.86 -4.19 -16.07
C ILE A 51 -10.80 -5.41 -15.97
N GLU A 52 -11.30 -5.71 -14.79
CA GLU A 52 -12.30 -6.73 -14.58
C GLU A 52 -13.69 -6.26 -15.05
N GLY A 53 -13.83 -4.98 -15.32
CA GLY A 53 -15.01 -4.37 -15.90
C GLY A 53 -16.22 -4.27 -14.96
N PRO A 54 -17.41 -4.18 -15.51
CA PRO A 54 -17.73 -4.10 -16.95
C PRO A 54 -17.39 -2.73 -17.56
N PHE A 55 -17.19 -2.69 -18.87
CA PHE A 55 -17.22 -1.43 -19.61
C PHE A 55 -18.61 -0.80 -19.54
N ASN A 56 -18.65 0.50 -19.32
CA ASN A 56 -19.90 1.25 -19.36
C ASN A 56 -19.74 2.49 -20.23
N ILE A 57 -20.65 2.65 -21.21
CA ILE A 57 -20.61 3.77 -22.14
C ILE A 57 -20.72 5.13 -21.46
N ASP A 58 -21.36 5.19 -20.30
CA ASP A 58 -21.56 6.43 -19.53
C ASP A 58 -20.30 6.86 -18.75
N TYR A 59 -19.31 5.98 -18.61
CA TYR A 59 -18.06 6.30 -17.94
C TYR A 59 -17.17 7.18 -18.82
N ASN A 60 -16.21 7.87 -18.18
CA ASN A 60 -15.29 8.76 -18.87
C ASN A 60 -14.49 7.99 -19.95
N GLY A 61 -14.52 8.50 -21.19
CA GLY A 61 -13.85 7.88 -22.34
C GLY A 61 -12.34 7.91 -22.26
N SER A 62 -11.77 8.94 -21.64
CA SER A 62 -10.32 9.07 -21.49
C SER A 62 -9.71 8.00 -20.58
N THR A 63 -10.52 7.37 -19.75
CA THR A 63 -10.12 6.29 -18.84
C THR A 63 -10.54 4.90 -19.34
N GLY A 64 -10.85 4.75 -20.62
CA GLY A 64 -11.18 3.47 -21.23
C GLY A 64 -12.57 2.95 -20.92
N LYS A 65 -13.48 3.79 -20.40
CA LYS A 65 -14.85 3.37 -20.02
C LYS A 65 -14.87 2.29 -18.93
N LEU A 66 -13.86 2.23 -18.09
CA LEU A 66 -13.69 1.25 -17.01
C LEU A 66 -13.98 1.87 -15.63
N PRO A 67 -14.47 1.08 -14.66
CA PRO A 67 -14.74 1.56 -13.29
C PRO A 67 -13.45 1.63 -12.45
N TYR A 68 -12.54 2.55 -12.78
CA TYR A 68 -11.20 2.64 -12.19
C TYR A 68 -11.16 3.27 -10.81
N TRP A 69 -12.14 4.11 -10.46
CA TRP A 69 -12.15 4.89 -9.23
C TRP A 69 -12.60 4.09 -8.00
N GLY A 70 -12.35 4.65 -6.83
CA GLY A 70 -12.84 4.18 -5.55
C GLY A 70 -11.77 3.68 -4.60
N ILE A 71 -12.21 3.26 -3.43
CA ILE A 71 -11.36 2.75 -2.37
C ILE A 71 -11.41 1.24 -2.37
N ARG A 72 -10.23 0.61 -2.33
CA ARG A 72 -10.09 -0.84 -2.18
C ARG A 72 -9.05 -1.17 -1.14
N TRP A 73 -9.21 -2.33 -0.54
CA TRP A 73 -8.34 -2.85 0.49
C TRP A 73 -7.76 -4.19 0.09
N TYR A 74 -6.48 -4.38 0.42
CA TYR A 74 -5.78 -5.64 0.32
C TYR A 74 -5.28 -6.03 1.70
N ARG A 75 -5.30 -7.33 2.00
CA ARG A 75 -4.72 -7.88 3.22
C ARG A 75 -3.82 -9.05 2.89
N LYS A 76 -2.76 -9.19 3.67
CA LYS A 76 -1.83 -10.31 3.53
C LYS A 76 -1.28 -10.72 4.88
N THR A 77 -1.43 -11.98 5.22
CA THR A 77 -0.69 -12.58 6.33
C THR A 77 0.72 -12.93 5.86
N LEU A 78 1.71 -12.48 6.60
CA LEU A 78 3.13 -12.80 6.43
C LEU A 78 3.56 -13.70 7.57
N GLU A 79 4.14 -14.85 7.24
CA GLU A 79 4.78 -15.74 8.20
C GLU A 79 6.29 -15.50 8.17
N LEU A 80 6.83 -14.97 9.25
CA LEU A 80 8.25 -14.75 9.41
C LEU A 80 8.83 -15.83 10.34
N SER A 81 9.95 -16.40 9.96
CA SER A 81 10.65 -17.36 10.79
C SER A 81 11.35 -16.67 11.97
N GLN A 82 11.71 -17.43 12.98
CA GLN A 82 12.54 -16.92 14.08
C GLN A 82 13.92 -16.46 13.59
N ASP A 83 14.42 -17.03 12.50
CA ASP A 83 15.70 -16.63 11.88
C ASP A 83 15.67 -15.25 11.23
N ASP A 84 14.49 -14.64 11.12
CA ASP A 84 14.32 -13.27 10.67
C ASP A 84 14.48 -12.24 11.80
N ALA A 85 14.65 -12.71 13.04
CA ALA A 85 14.90 -11.83 14.18
C ALA A 85 16.21 -11.02 13.96
N GLY A 86 16.13 -9.72 14.18
CA GLY A 86 17.25 -8.80 14.00
C GLY A 86 17.57 -8.41 12.56
N LYS A 87 16.87 -8.95 11.57
CA LYS A 87 16.98 -8.48 10.17
C LYS A 87 16.24 -7.16 9.97
N GLN A 88 16.68 -6.43 8.96
CA GLN A 88 15.90 -5.32 8.40
C GLN A 88 14.87 -5.89 7.43
N ILE A 89 13.61 -5.53 7.60
CA ILE A 89 12.49 -6.03 6.79
C ILE A 89 11.82 -4.86 6.08
N TYR A 90 11.76 -4.92 4.76
CA TYR A 90 11.16 -3.87 3.94
C TYR A 90 10.04 -4.44 3.07
N LEU A 91 9.06 -3.60 2.79
CA LEU A 91 8.04 -3.83 1.78
C LEU A 91 8.32 -2.92 0.58
N ASP A 92 8.65 -3.52 -0.56
CA ASP A 92 8.79 -2.82 -1.82
C ASP A 92 7.52 -3.00 -2.62
N ILE A 93 6.91 -1.90 -3.03
CA ILE A 93 5.75 -1.89 -3.92
C ILE A 93 6.17 -1.22 -5.22
N ASP A 94 6.19 -1.98 -6.31
CA ASP A 94 6.65 -1.49 -7.62
C ASP A 94 5.65 -0.54 -8.28
N GLY A 95 4.38 -0.63 -7.89
CA GLY A 95 3.33 0.29 -8.35
C GLY A 95 1.97 -0.07 -7.79
N ALA A 96 1.30 0.95 -7.24
CA ALA A 96 -0.04 0.84 -6.68
C ALA A 96 -0.82 2.13 -6.94
N MET A 97 -1.99 2.03 -7.56
CA MET A 97 -2.78 3.16 -8.00
C MET A 97 -4.05 3.27 -7.15
N SER A 98 -4.14 4.33 -6.38
CA SER A 98 -3.21 5.38 -5.98
C SER A 98 -3.36 5.67 -4.48
N TYR A 99 -2.69 6.71 -3.96
CA TYR A 99 -2.76 7.10 -2.53
C TYR A 99 -2.64 5.91 -1.59
N ALA A 100 -1.64 5.06 -1.85
CA ALA A 100 -1.39 3.86 -1.06
C ALA A 100 -1.10 4.22 0.40
N SER A 101 -1.78 3.54 1.32
CA SER A 101 -1.56 3.60 2.75
C SER A 101 -1.41 2.18 3.29
N VAL A 102 -0.39 1.96 4.11
CA VAL A 102 -0.01 0.61 4.57
C VAL A 102 0.05 0.56 6.09
N TRP A 103 -0.54 -0.47 6.65
CA TRP A 103 -0.46 -0.84 8.07
C TRP A 103 0.18 -2.21 8.21
N CYS A 104 0.95 -2.38 9.26
CA CYS A 104 1.48 -3.66 9.69
C CYS A 104 1.07 -3.91 11.14
N ASN A 105 0.43 -5.04 11.40
CA ASN A 105 -0.07 -5.40 12.72
C ASN A 105 -0.92 -4.29 13.40
N GLY A 106 -1.75 -3.61 12.60
CA GLY A 106 -2.61 -2.52 13.06
C GLY A 106 -1.91 -1.17 13.22
N GLN A 107 -0.60 -1.09 13.00
CA GLN A 107 0.18 0.14 13.09
C GLN A 107 0.42 0.74 11.70
N TYR A 108 0.17 2.03 11.55
CA TYR A 108 0.42 2.73 10.29
C TYR A 108 1.91 2.84 10.00
N VAL A 109 2.34 2.24 8.92
CA VAL A 109 3.74 2.25 8.48
C VAL A 109 4.05 3.49 7.65
N GLY A 110 3.20 3.77 6.67
CA GLY A 110 3.39 4.85 5.71
C GLY A 110 2.60 4.60 4.44
N GLY A 111 3.00 5.28 3.37
CA GLY A 111 2.37 5.13 2.06
C GLY A 111 2.99 6.03 1.02
N TRP A 112 2.40 6.03 -0.17
CA TRP A 112 2.83 6.86 -1.28
C TRP A 112 1.63 7.30 -2.12
N PRO A 113 1.47 8.59 -2.42
CA PRO A 113 0.29 9.06 -3.14
C PRO A 113 0.34 8.81 -4.64
N TYR A 114 1.52 8.80 -5.25
CA TYR A 114 1.68 8.74 -6.70
C TYR A 114 1.72 7.30 -7.20
N GLY A 115 0.78 6.95 -8.06
CA GLY A 115 0.56 5.57 -8.50
C GLY A 115 1.63 5.01 -9.44
N TYR A 116 2.42 5.84 -10.12
CA TYR A 116 3.39 5.38 -11.13
C TYR A 116 4.81 5.20 -10.61
N ALA A 117 5.07 5.48 -9.34
CA ALA A 117 6.38 5.33 -8.74
C ALA A 117 6.45 4.11 -7.83
N SER A 118 7.58 3.43 -7.83
CA SER A 118 7.92 2.42 -6.82
C SER A 118 8.26 3.12 -5.49
N PHE A 119 7.93 2.47 -4.39
CA PHE A 119 8.27 2.97 -3.07
C PHE A 119 8.58 1.83 -2.10
N ARG A 120 9.39 2.15 -1.09
CA ARG A 120 9.81 1.23 -0.03
C ARG A 120 9.32 1.70 1.33
N LEU A 121 8.82 0.78 2.12
CA LEU A 121 8.43 1.01 3.50
C LEU A 121 9.26 0.12 4.44
N ASP A 122 9.73 0.69 5.54
CA ASP A 122 10.43 -0.06 6.58
C ASP A 122 9.40 -0.72 7.51
N LEU A 123 9.32 -2.04 7.45
CA LEU A 123 8.46 -2.84 8.32
C LEU A 123 9.17 -3.26 9.62
N THR A 124 10.47 -3.09 9.73
CA THR A 124 11.28 -3.59 10.84
C THR A 124 10.71 -3.25 12.22
N PRO A 125 10.25 -2.02 12.48
CA PRO A 125 9.71 -1.66 13.80
C PRO A 125 8.36 -2.32 14.13
N TYR A 126 7.67 -2.86 13.14
CA TYR A 126 6.29 -3.35 13.24
C TYR A 126 6.19 -4.88 13.17
N ILE A 127 7.23 -5.54 12.67
CA ILE A 127 7.27 -6.99 12.46
C ILE A 127 7.60 -7.74 13.74
N LYS A 128 6.98 -8.90 13.90
CA LYS A 128 7.24 -9.87 14.96
C LYS A 128 7.81 -11.14 14.35
N ALA A 129 9.11 -11.38 14.54
CA ALA A 129 9.75 -12.61 14.07
C ALA A 129 9.18 -13.85 14.76
N GLY A 130 9.14 -14.97 14.08
CA GLY A 130 8.56 -16.23 14.57
C GLY A 130 7.03 -16.21 14.73
N GLN A 131 6.36 -15.20 14.21
CA GLN A 131 4.91 -15.02 14.34
C GLN A 131 4.26 -14.67 13.00
N LYS A 132 2.94 -14.79 12.96
CA LYS A 132 2.12 -14.23 11.90
C LYS A 132 2.07 -12.72 12.03
N ASN A 133 2.26 -12.04 10.92
CA ASN A 133 2.14 -10.59 10.81
C ASN A 133 1.09 -10.27 9.74
N VAL A 134 0.32 -9.23 9.94
CA VAL A 134 -0.74 -8.85 9.01
C VAL A 134 -0.42 -7.52 8.37
N LEU A 135 -0.38 -7.48 7.05
CA LEU A 135 -0.38 -6.26 6.25
C LEU A 135 -1.80 -5.92 5.84
N ALA A 136 -2.17 -4.66 5.97
CA ALA A 136 -3.36 -4.07 5.38
C ALA A 136 -2.94 -2.90 4.49
N ILE A 137 -3.42 -2.88 3.24
CA ILE A 137 -3.08 -1.86 2.26
C ILE A 137 -4.38 -1.25 1.74
N ARG A 138 -4.52 0.05 1.90
CA ARG A 138 -5.62 0.83 1.34
C ARG A 138 -5.12 1.57 0.11
N LEU A 139 -5.87 1.46 -0.97
CA LEU A 139 -5.70 2.31 -2.15
C LEU A 139 -6.93 3.18 -2.30
N ASP A 140 -6.70 4.42 -2.67
CA ASP A 140 -7.75 5.39 -2.99
C ASP A 140 -7.46 5.93 -4.39
N ASN A 141 -8.29 5.57 -5.34
CA ASN A 141 -8.16 6.04 -6.71
C ASN A 141 -9.31 7.02 -7.01
N PRO A 142 -9.10 8.33 -6.82
CA PRO A 142 -10.16 9.31 -7.02
C PRO A 142 -10.60 9.39 -8.46
N ASP A 143 -11.86 9.79 -8.68
CA ASP A 143 -12.38 10.08 -9.99
C ASP A 143 -11.75 11.37 -10.58
N ASP A 144 -11.77 11.49 -11.90
CA ASP A 144 -11.30 12.66 -12.65
C ASP A 144 -9.83 13.07 -12.41
N THR A 145 -8.97 12.14 -12.04
CA THR A 145 -7.56 12.41 -11.73
C THR A 145 -6.63 12.26 -12.92
N SER A 146 -7.09 11.72 -14.04
CA SER A 146 -6.24 11.45 -15.22
C SER A 146 -6.98 11.67 -16.54
N ARG A 147 -6.21 12.00 -17.59
CA ARG A 147 -6.70 12.09 -18.98
C ARG A 147 -6.65 10.76 -19.74
N TRP A 148 -6.06 9.76 -19.15
CA TRP A 148 -5.88 8.42 -19.73
C TRP A 148 -6.16 7.38 -18.67
N TYR A 149 -6.23 6.13 -19.06
CA TYR A 149 -6.43 5.04 -18.13
C TYR A 149 -5.31 4.99 -17.07
N PRO A 150 -5.61 5.26 -15.78
CA PRO A 150 -4.58 5.37 -14.74
C PRO A 150 -4.14 4.02 -14.17
N GLY A 151 -4.89 2.95 -14.42
CA GLY A 151 -4.80 1.71 -13.67
C GLY A 151 -5.57 1.78 -12.33
N SER A 152 -5.73 0.64 -11.67
CA SER A 152 -6.42 0.57 -10.37
C SER A 152 -5.98 -0.65 -9.58
N GLY A 153 -5.38 -0.45 -8.44
CA GLY A 153 -4.94 -1.57 -7.62
C GLY A 153 -3.43 -1.67 -7.49
N ILE A 154 -2.98 -2.79 -6.95
CA ILE A 154 -1.55 -3.13 -6.91
C ILE A 154 -1.19 -3.77 -8.24
N TYR A 155 -0.96 -2.95 -9.24
CA TYR A 155 -0.82 -3.38 -10.63
C TYR A 155 0.59 -3.83 -11.01
N ARG A 156 1.53 -3.81 -10.06
CA ARG A 156 2.91 -4.33 -10.20
C ARG A 156 3.26 -5.24 -9.03
N ASN A 157 4.50 -5.73 -9.00
CA ASN A 157 4.95 -6.66 -7.98
C ASN A 157 5.07 -6.00 -6.59
N VAL A 158 4.94 -6.85 -5.58
CA VAL A 158 5.22 -6.51 -4.18
C VAL A 158 6.24 -7.50 -3.65
N TRP A 159 7.30 -6.98 -3.01
CA TRP A 159 8.41 -7.76 -2.50
C TRP A 159 8.57 -7.58 -1.00
N LEU A 160 8.77 -8.68 -0.31
CA LEU A 160 9.26 -8.65 1.07
C LEU A 160 10.79 -8.82 1.04
N VAL A 161 11.50 -7.74 1.33
CA VAL A 161 12.96 -7.70 1.31
C VAL A 161 13.50 -7.88 2.71
N LYS A 162 14.41 -8.82 2.89
CA LYS A 162 15.05 -9.12 4.17
C LYS A 162 16.56 -8.95 4.02
N THR A 163 17.17 -8.13 4.84
CA THR A 163 18.62 -7.91 4.82
C THR A 163 19.22 -8.06 6.22
N SER A 164 20.50 -8.33 6.27
CA SER A 164 21.26 -8.21 7.52
C SER A 164 21.26 -6.75 8.00
N PRO A 165 21.40 -6.51 9.32
CA PRO A 165 21.48 -5.13 9.86
C PRO A 165 22.64 -4.33 9.26
N VAL A 166 23.70 -5.01 8.89
CA VAL A 166 24.87 -4.43 8.20
C VAL A 166 24.91 -5.01 6.80
N HIS A 167 24.77 -4.15 5.80
CA HIS A 167 24.80 -4.49 4.38
C HIS A 167 25.31 -3.33 3.53
#